data_a1876f06f4aec89781e019083a7d9dc7
#
_entry.id   a1876f06f4aec89781e019083a7d9dc7
#
_cell.length_a   1.000
_cell.length_b   1.000
_cell.length_c   1.000
_cell.angle_alpha   90.00
_cell.angle_beta   90.00
_cell.angle_gamma   90.00
#
_symmetry.space_group_name_H-M   'P 1'
#
loop_
_entity.id
_entity.type
_entity.pdbx_description
1 polymer ?
#
loop_
_entity_poly.entity_id
_entity_poly.type
_entity_poly.pdbx_seq_one_letter_code
_entity_poly.pdbx_strand_id
1 'polypeptide(L)'
;MRCTRPILLVAAAGVLFALVGAVAPAQAAEQVPFTITEQINFATGEATFTATGPLCPSGTFVDTVATVGGGRSGQPKIELLITSVYTCDDGSGTFDAIKHVFITFNPDGSFTNTGPVQILGGTGAYAGLIGHGVDTGATSGDIGVGEITGWVLQR
;
A
#
# COMPACT_ATOMS: atom_id res chain seq x y z
N MET A 1 86.96 -36.88 1.05
CA MET A 1 86.29 -35.79 1.75
C MET A 1 84.85 -35.61 1.17
N ARG A 2 83.84 -36.11 1.87
CA ARG A 2 82.43 -35.99 1.44
C ARG A 2 81.73 -34.91 2.28
N CYS A 3 81.32 -33.82 1.65
CA CYS A 3 80.53 -32.75 2.29
C CYS A 3 79.05 -33.08 2.20
N THR A 4 78.44 -33.39 3.33
CA THR A 4 76.98 -33.61 3.44
C THR A 4 76.29 -32.23 3.79
N ARG A 5 75.43 -31.76 2.95
CA ARG A 5 74.59 -30.57 3.20
C ARG A 5 73.28 -30.99 3.86
N PRO A 6 72.82 -30.36 4.94
CA PRO A 6 71.50 -30.64 5.48
C PRO A 6 70.43 -29.83 4.72
N ILE A 7 69.31 -30.53 4.36
CA ILE A 7 68.14 -29.98 3.77
C ILE A 7 67.24 -29.46 4.92
N LEU A 8 67.00 -28.12 4.96
CA LEU A 8 66.01 -27.50 5.85
C LEU A 8 64.62 -27.61 5.23
N LEU A 9 63.75 -28.43 5.85
CA LEU A 9 62.33 -28.48 5.53
C LEU A 9 61.60 -27.32 6.27
N VAL A 10 61.11 -26.32 5.52
CA VAL A 10 60.24 -25.28 6.05
C VAL A 10 58.80 -25.75 5.90
N ALA A 11 58.16 -26.09 7.02
CA ALA A 11 56.74 -26.41 7.08
C ALA A 11 55.94 -25.08 7.10
N ALA A 12 55.27 -24.77 5.99
CA ALA A 12 54.31 -23.66 5.90
C ALA A 12 52.97 -24.10 6.51
N ALA A 13 52.65 -23.64 7.71
CA ALA A 13 51.34 -23.81 8.32
C ALA A 13 50.39 -22.80 7.70
N GLY A 14 49.51 -23.27 6.77
CA GLY A 14 48.43 -22.48 6.21
C GLY A 14 47.28 -22.34 7.21
N VAL A 15 47.07 -21.12 7.73
CA VAL A 15 45.91 -20.80 8.54
C VAL A 15 44.71 -20.52 7.61
N LEU A 16 43.79 -21.49 7.50
CA LEU A 16 42.50 -21.28 6.85
C LEU A 16 41.62 -20.44 7.78
N PHE A 17 41.43 -19.15 7.47
CA PHE A 17 40.39 -18.32 8.05
C PHE A 17 39.05 -18.68 7.38
N ALA A 18 38.20 -19.44 8.06
CA ALA A 18 36.80 -19.63 7.67
C ALA A 18 36.05 -18.35 7.99
N LEU A 19 35.75 -17.53 6.98
CA LEU A 19 34.81 -16.43 7.06
C LEU A 19 33.40 -17.04 7.22
N VAL A 20 32.96 -17.20 8.45
CA VAL A 20 31.54 -17.47 8.76
C VAL A 20 30.84 -16.15 8.59
N GLY A 21 30.30 -15.89 7.39
CA GLY A 21 29.41 -14.79 7.14
C GLY A 21 28.14 -14.96 7.99
N ALA A 22 27.97 -14.13 9.01
CA ALA A 22 26.72 -14.05 9.75
C ALA A 22 25.63 -13.55 8.78
N VAL A 23 24.77 -14.45 8.31
CA VAL A 23 23.55 -14.08 7.59
C VAL A 23 22.62 -13.45 8.64
N ALA A 24 22.47 -12.13 8.62
CA ALA A 24 21.48 -11.45 9.45
C ALA A 24 20.09 -12.03 9.11
N PRO A 25 19.27 -12.39 10.11
CA PRO A 25 17.92 -12.83 9.83
C PRO A 25 17.17 -11.73 9.09
N ALA A 26 16.55 -12.07 7.96
CA ALA A 26 15.66 -11.16 7.26
C ALA A 26 14.53 -10.78 8.23
N GLN A 27 14.43 -9.52 8.61
CA GLN A 27 13.31 -9.04 9.41
C GLN A 27 12.04 -9.26 8.59
N ALA A 28 11.09 -10.02 9.15
CA ALA A 28 9.77 -10.16 8.57
C ALA A 28 9.12 -8.77 8.53
N ALA A 29 8.55 -8.41 7.38
CA ALA A 29 7.81 -7.15 7.26
C ALA A 29 6.62 -7.17 8.22
N GLU A 30 6.47 -6.12 9.02
CA GLU A 30 5.40 -6.00 9.99
C GLU A 30 4.13 -5.44 9.33
N GLN A 31 2.98 -6.02 9.65
CA GLN A 31 1.68 -5.48 9.26
C GLN A 31 1.25 -4.39 10.25
N VAL A 32 1.19 -3.16 9.76
CA VAL A 32 0.78 -2.00 10.57
C VAL A 32 -0.61 -1.56 10.14
N PRO A 33 -1.59 -1.48 11.07
CA PRO A 33 -2.94 -1.09 10.73
C PRO A 33 -3.02 0.38 10.32
N PHE A 34 -3.96 0.68 9.43
CA PHE A 34 -4.31 2.04 9.03
C PHE A 34 -5.83 2.21 8.90
N THR A 35 -6.27 3.47 8.96
CA THR A 35 -7.60 3.91 8.56
C THR A 35 -7.45 5.15 7.70
N ILE A 36 -8.16 5.21 6.57
CA ILE A 36 -8.32 6.41 5.74
C ILE A 36 -9.80 6.77 5.77
N THR A 37 -10.12 8.02 6.09
CA THR A 37 -11.47 8.59 5.92
C THR A 37 -11.43 9.51 4.72
N GLU A 38 -12.23 9.23 3.71
CA GLU A 38 -12.37 9.99 2.47
C GLU A 38 -13.62 10.87 2.50
N GLN A 39 -13.53 12.04 1.90
CA GLN A 39 -14.68 12.90 1.63
C GLN A 39 -14.59 13.43 0.21
N ILE A 40 -15.67 13.26 -0.55
CA ILE A 40 -15.82 13.79 -1.92
C ILE A 40 -17.01 14.70 -1.95
N ASN A 41 -16.82 15.91 -2.50
CA ASN A 41 -17.90 16.80 -2.86
C ASN A 41 -18.15 16.70 -4.38
N PHE A 42 -19.21 16.01 -4.77
CA PHE A 42 -19.54 15.78 -6.17
C PHE A 42 -19.96 17.05 -6.92
N ALA A 43 -20.42 18.09 -6.20
CA ALA A 43 -20.78 19.36 -6.81
C ALA A 43 -19.55 20.20 -7.18
N THR A 44 -18.49 20.15 -6.38
CA THR A 44 -17.25 20.92 -6.61
C THR A 44 -16.11 20.08 -7.21
N GLY A 45 -16.17 18.77 -7.09
CA GLY A 45 -15.08 17.85 -7.44
C GLY A 45 -13.94 17.83 -6.43
N GLU A 46 -14.12 18.47 -5.26
CA GLU A 46 -13.11 18.43 -4.21
C GLU A 46 -13.10 17.06 -3.51
N ALA A 47 -11.91 16.49 -3.36
CA ALA A 47 -11.73 15.21 -2.71
C ALA A 47 -10.56 15.28 -1.72
N THR A 48 -10.87 15.05 -0.44
CA THR A 48 -9.92 15.14 0.67
C THR A 48 -9.93 13.87 1.50
N PHE A 49 -8.83 13.61 2.20
CA PHE A 49 -8.74 12.48 3.13
C PHE A 49 -8.06 12.87 4.44
N THR A 50 -8.37 12.11 5.47
CA THR A 50 -7.57 12.01 6.69
C THR A 50 -7.19 10.57 6.92
N ALA A 51 -6.02 10.32 7.54
CA ALA A 51 -5.59 8.96 7.80
C ALA A 51 -4.88 8.82 9.15
N THR A 52 -4.82 7.56 9.62
CA THR A 52 -4.08 7.14 10.80
C THR A 52 -3.11 6.03 10.45
N GLY A 53 -2.23 5.68 11.39
CA GLY A 53 -1.20 4.65 11.19
C GLY A 53 0.03 5.22 10.47
N PRO A 54 0.67 4.46 9.57
CA PRO A 54 1.92 4.88 8.93
C PRO A 54 1.71 5.76 7.68
N LEU A 55 0.49 6.16 7.38
CA LEU A 55 0.16 7.07 6.29
C LEU A 55 0.22 8.53 6.76
N CYS A 56 0.29 9.48 5.81
CA CYS A 56 0.21 10.90 6.17
C CYS A 56 -1.16 11.26 6.75
N PRO A 57 -1.23 12.22 7.69
CA PRO A 57 -2.45 12.47 8.46
C PRO A 57 -3.58 13.07 7.62
N SER A 58 -3.26 13.77 6.51
CA SER A 58 -4.25 14.41 5.63
C SER A 58 -3.71 14.67 4.23
N GLY A 59 -4.61 14.95 3.31
CA GLY A 59 -4.28 15.34 1.95
C GLY A 59 -5.50 15.37 1.04
N THR A 60 -5.20 15.40 -0.25
CA THR A 60 -6.19 15.31 -1.33
C THR A 60 -6.02 14.02 -2.10
N PHE A 61 -7.06 13.60 -2.80
CA PHE A 61 -6.94 12.45 -3.70
C PHE A 61 -7.68 12.69 -5.02
N VAL A 62 -7.28 11.92 -6.03
CA VAL A 62 -7.90 11.92 -7.36
C VAL A 62 -8.23 10.49 -7.74
N ASP A 63 -9.49 10.27 -8.09
CA ASP A 63 -10.01 8.99 -8.54
C ASP A 63 -10.09 8.94 -10.07
N THR A 64 -9.58 7.82 -10.64
CA THR A 64 -9.85 7.42 -12.01
C THR A 64 -10.77 6.20 -11.97
N VAL A 65 -11.99 6.35 -12.49
CA VAL A 65 -13.04 5.34 -12.38
C VAL A 65 -13.24 4.60 -13.69
N ALA A 66 -13.26 3.27 -13.63
CA ALA A 66 -13.67 2.39 -14.73
C ALA A 66 -14.84 1.50 -14.27
N THR A 67 -15.91 1.44 -15.03
CA THR A 67 -17.01 0.48 -14.81
C THR A 67 -16.57 -0.89 -15.37
N VAL A 68 -16.52 -1.91 -14.51
CA VAL A 68 -16.11 -3.27 -14.89
C VAL A 68 -17.26 -4.28 -14.91
N GLY A 69 -18.38 -3.94 -14.26
CA GLY A 69 -19.61 -4.72 -14.27
C GLY A 69 -20.82 -3.80 -14.10
N GLY A 70 -21.88 -4.07 -14.84
CA GLY A 70 -23.19 -3.42 -14.69
C GLY A 70 -24.17 -4.42 -14.12
N GLY A 71 -25.01 -3.97 -13.18
CA GLY A 71 -26.18 -4.74 -12.79
C GLY A 71 -26.99 -5.08 -14.03
N ARG A 72 -27.43 -6.34 -14.16
CA ARG A 72 -28.45 -6.69 -15.15
C ARG A 72 -29.62 -5.75 -14.96
N SER A 73 -30.26 -5.35 -16.07
CA SER A 73 -31.46 -4.49 -16.08
C SER A 73 -32.39 -4.82 -14.91
N GLY A 74 -32.56 -3.84 -13.99
CA GLY A 74 -33.39 -3.98 -12.78
C GLY A 74 -32.65 -4.30 -11.47
N GLN A 75 -31.30 -4.43 -11.46
CA GLN A 75 -30.55 -4.52 -10.21
C GLN A 75 -29.85 -3.17 -9.92
N PRO A 76 -30.06 -2.59 -8.74
CA PRO A 76 -29.49 -1.30 -8.36
C PRO A 76 -28.01 -1.43 -7.93
N LYS A 77 -27.24 -2.25 -8.62
CA LYS A 77 -25.82 -2.51 -8.27
C LYS A 77 -24.93 -2.35 -9.48
N ILE A 78 -23.84 -1.64 -9.31
CA ILE A 78 -22.75 -1.54 -10.28
C ILE A 78 -21.43 -1.93 -9.62
N GLU A 79 -20.48 -2.33 -10.43
CA GLU A 79 -19.15 -2.72 -10.04
C GLU A 79 -18.14 -1.78 -10.70
N LEU A 80 -17.30 -1.15 -9.89
CA LEU A 80 -16.31 -0.19 -10.34
C LEU A 80 -14.91 -0.64 -9.95
N LEU A 81 -13.96 -0.39 -10.84
CA LEU A 81 -12.55 -0.37 -10.55
C LEU A 81 -12.11 1.09 -10.47
N ILE A 82 -11.60 1.49 -9.32
CA ILE A 82 -11.18 2.86 -9.03
C ILE A 82 -9.68 2.83 -8.74
N THR A 83 -8.92 3.65 -9.46
CA THR A 83 -7.53 3.94 -9.12
C THR A 83 -7.47 5.31 -8.47
N SER A 84 -7.01 5.37 -7.22
CA SER A 84 -6.89 6.59 -6.43
C SER A 84 -5.43 6.95 -6.25
N VAL A 85 -5.09 8.22 -6.45
CA VAL A 85 -3.78 8.79 -6.14
C VAL A 85 -3.96 9.77 -4.99
N TYR A 86 -3.38 9.47 -3.84
CA TYR A 86 -3.40 10.30 -2.63
C TYR A 86 -2.16 11.16 -2.57
N THR A 87 -2.32 12.46 -2.36
CA THR A 87 -1.24 13.42 -2.22
C THR A 87 -1.24 13.99 -0.80
N CYS A 88 -0.13 13.85 -0.09
CA CYS A 88 0.00 14.26 1.30
C CYS A 88 0.23 15.77 1.44
N ASP A 89 -0.50 16.42 2.37
CA ASP A 89 -0.36 17.86 2.66
C ASP A 89 1.00 18.21 3.27
N ASP A 90 1.61 17.28 4.00
CA ASP A 90 2.90 17.46 4.66
C ASP A 90 4.12 17.35 3.72
N GLY A 91 3.86 17.08 2.43
CA GLY A 91 4.92 16.91 1.42
C GLY A 91 5.68 15.59 1.51
N SER A 92 5.26 14.63 2.34
CA SER A 92 5.94 13.33 2.50
C SER A 92 5.88 12.46 1.25
N GLY A 93 4.95 12.73 0.33
CA GLY A 93 4.85 12.04 -0.96
C GLY A 93 3.42 11.76 -1.38
N THR A 94 3.29 10.74 -2.23
CA THR A 94 2.00 10.22 -2.69
C THR A 94 1.93 8.73 -2.43
N PHE A 95 0.72 8.17 -2.31
CA PHE A 95 0.49 6.74 -2.38
C PHE A 95 -0.72 6.43 -3.26
N ASP A 96 -0.69 5.27 -3.90
CA ASP A 96 -1.69 4.83 -4.85
C ASP A 96 -2.52 3.69 -4.26
N ALA A 97 -3.80 3.64 -4.61
CA ALA A 97 -4.67 2.54 -4.27
C ALA A 97 -5.51 2.09 -5.48
N ILE A 98 -5.78 0.79 -5.53
CA ILE A 98 -6.81 0.22 -6.42
C ILE A 98 -7.94 -0.28 -5.54
N LYS A 99 -9.15 0.22 -5.80
CA LYS A 99 -10.39 -0.14 -5.12
C LYS A 99 -11.31 -0.89 -6.10
N HIS A 100 -11.76 -2.07 -5.71
CA HIS A 100 -12.75 -2.84 -6.47
C HIS A 100 -14.07 -2.78 -5.70
N VAL A 101 -14.92 -1.81 -6.02
CA VAL A 101 -16.09 -1.48 -5.21
C VAL A 101 -17.39 -1.89 -5.87
N PHE A 102 -18.31 -2.34 -5.04
CA PHE A 102 -19.68 -2.65 -5.39
C PHE A 102 -20.58 -1.54 -4.84
N ILE A 103 -21.22 -0.80 -5.74
CA ILE A 103 -22.16 0.28 -5.40
C ILE A 103 -23.58 -0.27 -5.41
N THR A 104 -24.33 0.07 -4.37
CA THR A 104 -25.77 -0.21 -4.25
C THR A 104 -26.52 1.12 -4.19
N PHE A 105 -27.39 1.39 -5.17
CA PHE A 105 -28.23 2.60 -5.21
C PHE A 105 -29.50 2.38 -4.39
N ASN A 106 -29.84 3.39 -3.62
CA ASN A 106 -31.08 3.45 -2.84
C ASN A 106 -32.19 4.17 -3.61
N PRO A 107 -33.48 3.94 -3.27
CA PRO A 107 -34.59 4.60 -3.94
C PRO A 107 -34.62 6.13 -3.79
N ASP A 108 -33.98 6.69 -2.78
CA ASP A 108 -33.85 8.13 -2.51
C ASP A 108 -32.74 8.82 -3.30
N GLY A 109 -32.02 8.06 -4.16
CA GLY A 109 -30.90 8.55 -4.96
C GLY A 109 -29.55 8.53 -4.24
N SER A 110 -29.49 8.19 -2.97
CA SER A 110 -28.23 7.91 -2.27
C SER A 110 -27.66 6.57 -2.72
N PHE A 111 -26.38 6.34 -2.40
CA PHE A 111 -25.78 5.02 -2.59
C PHE A 111 -24.85 4.65 -1.45
N THR A 112 -24.59 3.36 -1.31
CA THR A 112 -23.54 2.80 -0.47
C THR A 112 -22.56 2.03 -1.33
N ASN A 113 -21.30 1.98 -0.88
CA ASN A 113 -20.27 1.18 -1.53
C ASN A 113 -19.54 0.31 -0.52
N THR A 114 -18.99 -0.80 -1.00
CA THR A 114 -18.06 -1.64 -0.26
C THR A 114 -17.18 -2.43 -1.23
N GLY A 115 -15.96 -2.73 -0.82
CA GLY A 115 -15.07 -3.56 -1.62
C GLY A 115 -13.63 -3.63 -1.14
N PRO A 116 -12.84 -4.56 -1.67
CA PRO A 116 -11.43 -4.69 -1.36
C PRO A 116 -10.61 -3.54 -1.94
N VAL A 117 -9.54 -3.19 -1.21
CA VAL A 117 -8.55 -2.18 -1.57
C VAL A 117 -7.16 -2.76 -1.52
N GLN A 118 -6.33 -2.40 -2.50
CA GLN A 118 -4.88 -2.62 -2.49
C GLN A 118 -4.16 -1.28 -2.46
N ILE A 119 -3.21 -1.11 -1.54
CA ILE A 119 -2.24 -0.02 -1.55
C ILE A 119 -1.02 -0.48 -2.35
N LEU A 120 -0.64 0.30 -3.36
CA LEU A 120 0.37 -0.10 -4.35
C LEU A 120 1.69 0.67 -4.26
N GLY A 121 1.88 1.48 -3.24
CA GLY A 121 3.05 2.36 -3.15
C GLY A 121 2.76 3.74 -3.74
N GLY A 122 3.82 4.46 -4.07
CA GLY A 122 3.76 5.83 -4.57
C GLY A 122 5.13 6.47 -4.60
N THR A 123 5.23 7.72 -4.16
CA THR A 123 6.47 8.49 -4.13
C THR A 123 6.89 8.86 -2.70
N GLY A 124 8.11 9.39 -2.55
CA GLY A 124 8.61 9.86 -1.26
C GLY A 124 8.66 8.77 -0.20
N ALA A 125 8.05 9.02 0.95
CA ALA A 125 7.99 8.08 2.08
C ALA A 125 7.21 6.78 1.77
N TYR A 126 6.39 6.78 0.71
CA TYR A 126 5.51 5.66 0.34
C TYR A 126 6.02 4.85 -0.84
N ALA A 127 7.25 5.10 -1.32
CA ALA A 127 7.86 4.32 -2.38
C ALA A 127 7.96 2.83 -1.95
N GLY A 128 7.27 1.95 -2.70
CA GLY A 128 7.23 0.51 -2.42
C GLY A 128 6.35 0.09 -1.24
N LEU A 129 5.48 0.98 -0.74
CA LEU A 129 4.44 0.63 0.22
C LEU A 129 3.50 -0.41 -0.39
N ILE A 130 3.13 -1.41 0.39
CA ILE A 130 2.17 -2.44 -0.03
C ILE A 130 1.17 -2.63 1.12
N GLY A 131 -0.11 -2.69 0.79
CA GLY A 131 -1.15 -2.90 1.79
C GLY A 131 -2.45 -3.43 1.21
N HIS A 132 -3.34 -3.83 2.10
CA HIS A 132 -4.67 -4.30 1.77
C HIS A 132 -5.67 -3.74 2.79
N GLY A 133 -6.89 -3.53 2.32
CA GLY A 133 -7.97 -3.05 3.16
C GLY A 133 -9.33 -3.34 2.56
N VAL A 134 -10.34 -2.79 3.23
CA VAL A 134 -11.73 -2.79 2.78
C VAL A 134 -12.21 -1.35 2.79
N ASP A 135 -12.81 -0.93 1.70
CA ASP A 135 -13.52 0.33 1.54
C ASP A 135 -14.99 0.12 1.86
N THR A 136 -15.56 1.05 2.62
CA THR A 136 -17.00 1.18 2.87
C THR A 136 -17.37 2.65 2.81
N GLY A 137 -18.50 2.96 2.18
CA GLY A 137 -18.90 4.36 2.05
C GLY A 137 -20.37 4.54 1.80
N ALA A 138 -20.79 5.80 1.88
CA ALA A 138 -22.15 6.22 1.59
C ALA A 138 -22.16 7.66 1.04
N THR A 139 -23.21 7.97 0.30
CA THR A 139 -23.49 9.34 -0.16
C THR A 139 -24.74 9.88 0.49
N SER A 140 -24.75 11.21 0.75
CA SER A 140 -25.92 11.96 1.12
C SER A 140 -25.90 13.31 0.38
N GLY A 141 -26.82 13.50 -0.56
CA GLY A 141 -26.78 14.63 -1.49
C GLY A 141 -25.48 14.63 -2.31
N ASP A 142 -24.79 15.77 -2.31
CA ASP A 142 -23.54 15.95 -3.06
C ASP A 142 -22.28 15.48 -2.29
N ILE A 143 -22.43 14.95 -1.09
CA ILE A 143 -21.30 14.54 -0.27
C ILE A 143 -21.21 13.00 -0.20
N GLY A 144 -20.08 12.47 -0.62
CA GLY A 144 -19.66 11.10 -0.37
C GLY A 144 -18.68 11.03 0.79
N VAL A 145 -18.87 10.07 1.68
CA VAL A 145 -17.92 9.75 2.75
C VAL A 145 -17.58 8.29 2.65
N GLY A 146 -16.29 7.98 2.67
CA GLY A 146 -15.74 6.62 2.65
C GLY A 146 -14.80 6.38 3.82
N GLU A 147 -14.68 5.12 4.23
CA GLU A 147 -13.69 4.68 5.19
C GLU A 147 -12.98 3.44 4.64
N ILE A 148 -11.66 3.50 4.58
CA ILE A 148 -10.81 2.35 4.23
C ILE A 148 -10.08 1.93 5.49
N THR A 149 -10.29 0.69 5.92
CA THR A 149 -9.55 0.09 7.03
C THR A 149 -8.72 -1.08 6.53
N GLY A 150 -7.50 -1.22 7.05
CA GLY A 150 -6.61 -2.25 6.59
C GLY A 150 -5.26 -2.26 7.27
N TRP A 151 -4.27 -2.79 6.56
CA TRP A 151 -2.88 -2.83 7.01
C TRP A 151 -1.92 -2.58 5.83
N VAL A 152 -0.75 -2.04 6.15
CA VAL A 152 0.38 -1.93 5.21
C VAL A 152 1.58 -2.70 5.78
N LEU A 153 2.47 -3.15 4.88
CA LEU A 153 3.75 -3.74 5.25
C LEU A 153 4.78 -2.64 5.48
N GLN A 154 5.29 -2.55 6.69
CA GLN A 154 6.42 -1.69 7.03
C GLN A 154 7.70 -2.55 7.00
N ARG A 155 8.72 -2.07 6.27
CA ARG A 155 10.04 -2.72 6.16
C ARG A 155 11.07 -1.98 6.99
#